data_af16ac8c4aadcf33c90873f9a6c76fb7
#
_entry.id   af16ac8c4aadcf33c90873f9a6c76fb7
#
_cell.length_a   1.000
_cell.length_b   1.000
_cell.length_c   1.000
_cell.angle_alpha   90.00
_cell.angle_beta   90.00
_cell.angle_gamma   90.00
#
_symmetry.space_group_name_H-M   'P 1'
#
loop_
_entity.id
_entity.type
_entity.pdbx_description
1 polymer ?
#
loop_
_entity_poly.entity_id
_entity_poly.type
_entity_poly.pdbx_seq_one_letter_code
_entity_poly.pdbx_strand_id
1 'polypeptide(L)'
;MLALADALLPNVTVIATASDDERSAWVRNLGAEHVVNHRDDLAEQVLAVAQDGVDWLFTAHSAGQIETYARIVRAFGHIVAIDDGPRDVFPLKGKSIAWHWELMFTRPLRQTPDMIEQHQLLNTVADLVDQGRIRTTATTTLAPISPTTLREAHELVENGRTVGKVTVHRWE
;
A
#
# COMPACT_ATOMS: atom_id res chain seq x y z
N MET A 1 0.26 1.42 4.67
CA MET A 1 1.51 2.08 4.20
C MET A 1 1.47 3.58 4.43
N LEU A 2 0.49 4.37 3.90
CA LEU A 2 0.46 5.84 4.05
C LEU A 2 0.61 6.30 5.50
N ALA A 3 -0.25 5.86 6.41
CA ALA A 3 -0.18 6.24 7.82
C ALA A 3 1.13 5.85 8.52
N LEU A 4 1.80 4.79 8.06
CA LEU A 4 3.14 4.42 8.57
C LEU A 4 4.22 5.34 8.01
N ALA A 5 4.13 5.72 6.74
CA ALA A 5 5.06 6.68 6.14
C ALA A 5 4.97 8.03 6.85
N ASP A 6 3.76 8.55 7.05
CA ASP A 6 3.50 9.79 7.78
C ASP A 6 4.06 9.75 9.22
N ALA A 7 3.81 8.65 9.94
CA ALA A 7 4.25 8.52 11.35
C ALA A 7 5.76 8.29 11.54
N LEU A 8 6.41 7.62 10.59
CA LEU A 8 7.80 7.13 10.75
C LEU A 8 8.81 7.83 9.86
N LEU A 9 8.38 8.50 8.79
CA LEU A 9 9.24 9.09 7.77
C LEU A 9 8.89 10.59 7.56
N PRO A 10 9.13 11.46 8.54
CA PRO A 10 8.65 12.85 8.55
C PRO A 10 9.22 13.74 7.43
N ASN A 11 10.25 13.27 6.72
CA ASN A 11 10.90 14.02 5.63
C ASN A 11 10.64 13.42 4.25
N VAL A 12 9.61 12.56 4.12
CA VAL A 12 9.28 11.89 2.86
C VAL A 12 7.98 12.45 2.32
N THR A 13 8.03 13.02 1.12
CA THR A 13 6.82 13.40 0.36
C THR A 13 6.13 12.15 -0.16
N VAL A 14 4.85 12.00 0.20
CA VAL A 14 4.04 10.84 -0.16
C VAL A 14 3.06 11.18 -1.27
N ILE A 15 3.21 10.51 -2.42
CA ILE A 15 2.27 10.57 -3.54
C ILE A 15 1.42 9.29 -3.51
N ALA A 16 0.11 9.43 -3.34
CA ALA A 16 -0.82 8.30 -3.37
C ALA A 16 -1.64 8.28 -4.67
N THR A 17 -2.14 7.11 -5.04
CA THR A 17 -3.08 6.97 -6.16
C THR A 17 -4.50 6.79 -5.65
N ALA A 18 -5.46 7.46 -6.29
CA ALA A 18 -6.89 7.28 -6.03
C ALA A 18 -7.67 7.47 -7.34
N SER A 19 -8.91 6.96 -7.40
CA SER A 19 -9.73 6.98 -8.61
C SER A 19 -10.93 7.94 -8.56
N ASP A 20 -11.22 8.50 -7.39
CA ASP A 20 -12.36 9.38 -7.14
C ASP A 20 -12.10 10.27 -5.90
N ASP A 21 -13.01 11.21 -5.67
CA ASP A 21 -12.88 12.20 -4.61
C ASP A 21 -12.92 11.60 -3.20
N GLU A 22 -13.75 10.57 -2.97
CA GLU A 22 -13.86 9.89 -1.68
C GLU A 22 -12.54 9.21 -1.31
N ARG A 23 -11.97 8.45 -2.25
CA ARG A 23 -10.67 7.79 -2.06
C ARG A 23 -9.54 8.81 -1.96
N SER A 24 -9.62 9.90 -2.72
CA SER A 24 -8.64 10.99 -2.63
C SER A 24 -8.65 11.65 -1.26
N ALA A 25 -9.81 11.95 -0.71
CA ALA A 25 -9.94 12.47 0.64
C ALA A 25 -9.43 11.46 1.69
N TRP A 26 -9.74 10.18 1.51
CA TRP A 26 -9.27 9.12 2.39
C TRP A 26 -7.75 9.02 2.45
N VAL A 27 -7.06 8.96 1.30
CA VAL A 27 -5.60 8.83 1.29
C VAL A 27 -4.89 10.09 1.80
N ARG A 28 -5.48 11.29 1.58
CA ARG A 28 -4.99 12.53 2.20
C ARG A 28 -5.08 12.49 3.72
N ASN A 29 -6.18 12.00 4.26
CA ASN A 29 -6.37 11.83 5.70
C ASN A 29 -5.41 10.79 6.32
N LEU A 30 -4.79 9.96 5.50
CA LEU A 30 -3.76 8.98 5.88
C LEU A 30 -2.33 9.48 5.66
N GLY A 31 -2.12 10.75 5.31
CA GLY A 31 -0.80 11.36 5.19
C GLY A 31 -0.27 11.51 3.76
N ALA A 32 -1.10 11.31 2.72
CA ALA A 32 -0.68 11.62 1.35
C ALA A 32 -0.67 13.14 1.10
N GLU A 33 0.49 13.70 0.77
CA GLU A 33 0.61 15.10 0.38
C GLU A 33 0.05 15.36 -1.02
N HIS A 34 0.33 14.44 -1.94
CA HIS A 34 -0.16 14.49 -3.31
C HIS A 34 -1.00 13.26 -3.64
N VAL A 35 -2.04 13.48 -4.45
CA VAL A 35 -2.91 12.41 -4.93
C VAL A 35 -3.03 12.51 -6.44
N VAL A 36 -2.78 11.41 -7.12
CA VAL A 36 -2.88 11.27 -8.58
C VAL A 36 -3.90 10.20 -8.95
N ASN A 37 -4.54 10.35 -10.10
CA ASN A 37 -5.55 9.40 -10.57
C ASN A 37 -4.90 8.32 -11.43
N HIS A 38 -4.93 7.08 -10.94
CA HIS A 38 -4.34 5.94 -11.66
C HIS A 38 -5.12 5.53 -12.93
N ARG A 39 -6.28 6.14 -13.21
CA ARG A 39 -7.05 5.92 -14.44
C ARG A 39 -6.63 6.81 -15.60
N ASP A 40 -5.90 7.89 -15.29
CA ASP A 40 -5.36 8.83 -16.27
C ASP A 40 -3.87 8.54 -16.54
N ASP A 41 -3.14 9.38 -17.29
CA ASP A 41 -1.69 9.19 -17.45
C ASP A 41 -0.98 9.37 -16.11
N LEU A 42 -0.72 8.24 -15.45
CA LEU A 42 -0.05 8.21 -14.15
C LEU A 42 1.34 8.83 -14.21
N ALA A 43 2.07 8.61 -15.32
CA ALA A 43 3.43 9.10 -15.41
C ALA A 43 3.47 10.63 -15.56
N GLU A 44 2.59 11.21 -16.33
CA GLU A 44 2.49 12.66 -16.46
C GLU A 44 2.20 13.31 -15.11
N GLN A 45 1.21 12.79 -14.38
CA GLN A 45 0.82 13.32 -13.09
C GLN A 45 1.92 13.19 -12.02
N VAL A 46 2.58 12.04 -11.93
CA VAL A 46 3.67 11.84 -10.95
C VAL A 46 4.85 12.74 -11.28
N LEU A 47 5.25 12.86 -12.55
CA LEU A 47 6.37 13.70 -12.96
C LEU A 47 6.07 15.20 -12.86
N ALA A 48 4.80 15.60 -12.86
CA ALA A 48 4.42 16.98 -12.54
C ALA A 48 4.69 17.36 -11.08
N VAL A 49 4.66 16.37 -10.16
CA VAL A 49 4.98 16.53 -8.73
C VAL A 49 6.46 16.29 -8.45
N ALA A 50 7.00 15.20 -9.00
CA ALA A 50 8.39 14.76 -8.81
C ALA A 50 9.10 14.71 -10.17
N GLN A 51 9.64 15.86 -10.62
CA GLN A 51 10.18 16.02 -11.97
C GLN A 51 11.31 15.04 -12.33
N ASP A 52 12.14 14.69 -11.35
CA ASP A 52 13.24 13.71 -11.51
C ASP A 52 12.80 12.26 -11.27
N GLY A 53 11.52 12.05 -10.96
CA GLY A 53 10.93 10.78 -10.57
C GLY A 53 10.98 10.52 -9.07
N VAL A 54 10.32 9.44 -8.64
CA VAL A 54 10.24 9.04 -7.23
C VAL A 54 11.40 8.13 -6.83
N ASP A 55 11.81 8.20 -5.57
CA ASP A 55 12.85 7.34 -4.99
C ASP A 55 12.37 5.91 -4.78
N TRP A 56 11.16 5.79 -4.25
CA TRP A 56 10.53 4.53 -3.89
C TRP A 56 9.12 4.45 -4.46
N LEU A 57 8.78 3.30 -4.98
CA LEU A 57 7.44 2.97 -5.43
C LEU A 57 6.98 1.69 -4.72
N PHE A 58 5.85 1.74 -4.04
CA PHE A 58 5.17 0.57 -3.49
C PHE A 58 3.97 0.22 -4.36
N THR A 59 3.82 -1.04 -4.75
CA THR A 59 2.71 -1.49 -5.58
C THR A 59 2.12 -2.82 -5.11
N ALA A 60 0.79 -2.90 -5.21
CA ALA A 60 0.01 -4.14 -5.06
C ALA A 60 -0.64 -4.57 -6.39
N HIS A 61 -0.35 -3.87 -7.49
CA HIS A 61 -0.91 -4.11 -8.83
C HIS A 61 0.10 -3.75 -9.89
N SER A 62 1.15 -4.56 -10.03
CA SER A 62 2.25 -4.29 -10.96
C SER A 62 2.04 -4.84 -12.38
N ALA A 63 1.02 -5.71 -12.58
CA ALA A 63 0.74 -6.28 -13.89
C ALA A 63 0.44 -5.19 -14.94
N GLY A 64 1.18 -5.19 -16.05
CA GLY A 64 1.04 -4.20 -17.13
C GLY A 64 1.57 -2.79 -16.81
N GLN A 65 2.22 -2.59 -15.65
CA GLN A 65 2.66 -1.26 -15.20
C GLN A 65 4.17 -1.03 -15.28
N ILE A 66 4.97 -2.02 -15.65
CA ILE A 66 6.44 -1.95 -15.58
C ILE A 66 7.00 -0.79 -16.42
N GLU A 67 6.47 -0.56 -17.62
CA GLU A 67 6.87 0.57 -18.47
C GLU A 67 6.55 1.93 -17.83
N THR A 68 5.38 2.05 -17.21
CA THR A 68 5.00 3.25 -16.44
C THR A 68 5.96 3.47 -15.28
N TYR A 69 6.28 2.39 -14.53
CA TYR A 69 7.21 2.47 -13.42
C TYR A 69 8.63 2.85 -13.86
N ALA A 70 9.08 2.34 -15.01
CA ALA A 70 10.37 2.74 -15.59
C ALA A 70 10.42 4.24 -15.92
N ARG A 71 9.28 4.87 -16.25
CA ARG A 71 9.20 6.32 -16.50
C ARG A 71 9.26 7.12 -15.20
N ILE A 72 8.47 6.74 -14.18
CA ILE A 72 8.25 7.55 -12.98
C ILE A 72 9.26 7.32 -11.85
N VAL A 73 9.95 6.18 -11.81
CA VAL A 73 11.01 5.94 -10.83
C VAL A 73 12.31 6.52 -11.35
N ARG A 74 13.04 7.25 -10.51
CA ARG A 74 14.33 7.84 -10.88
C ARG A 74 15.41 6.77 -11.08
N ALA A 75 16.54 7.17 -11.66
CA ALA A 75 17.71 6.29 -11.75
C ALA A 75 18.17 5.87 -10.34
N PHE A 76 18.50 4.58 -10.18
CA PHE A 76 18.85 3.92 -8.91
C PHE A 76 17.75 3.92 -7.86
N GLY A 77 16.49 4.22 -8.26
CA GLY A 77 15.33 4.11 -7.38
C GLY A 77 14.90 2.66 -7.15
N HIS A 78 13.85 2.48 -6.36
CA HIS A 78 13.42 1.18 -5.87
C HIS A 78 11.92 0.97 -6.10
N ILE A 79 11.55 -0.26 -6.46
CA ILE A 79 10.16 -0.71 -6.53
C ILE A 79 9.97 -1.87 -5.56
N VAL A 80 8.95 -1.78 -4.71
CA VAL A 80 8.53 -2.87 -3.81
C VAL A 80 7.17 -3.37 -4.27
N ALA A 81 7.09 -4.63 -4.69
CA ALA A 81 5.88 -5.26 -5.19
C ALA A 81 5.44 -6.40 -4.27
N ILE A 82 4.14 -6.40 -3.92
CA ILE A 82 3.53 -7.42 -3.06
C ILE A 82 2.54 -8.31 -3.81
N ASP A 83 2.26 -8.03 -5.09
CA ASP A 83 1.36 -8.81 -5.93
C ASP A 83 2.09 -9.97 -6.62
N ASP A 84 1.35 -11.05 -6.88
CA ASP A 84 1.88 -12.27 -7.44
C ASP A 84 1.99 -12.24 -8.98
N GLY A 85 2.74 -13.21 -9.50
CA GLY A 85 2.87 -13.52 -10.91
C GLY A 85 4.17 -13.04 -11.55
N PRO A 86 4.49 -13.56 -12.75
CA PRO A 86 5.71 -13.20 -13.47
C PRO A 86 5.67 -11.75 -13.96
N ARG A 87 6.82 -11.08 -13.94
CA ARG A 87 7.00 -9.72 -14.47
C ARG A 87 8.27 -9.66 -15.33
N ASP A 88 8.15 -9.09 -16.51
CA ASP A 88 9.31 -8.65 -17.27
C ASP A 88 9.77 -7.30 -16.72
N VAL A 89 10.85 -7.34 -15.98
CA VAL A 89 11.45 -6.14 -15.35
C VAL A 89 12.58 -5.53 -16.19
N PHE A 90 12.80 -6.05 -17.40
CA PHE A 90 13.86 -5.54 -18.29
C PHE A 90 13.78 -4.04 -18.56
N PRO A 91 12.60 -3.41 -18.71
CA PRO A 91 12.49 -1.95 -18.89
C PRO A 91 13.13 -1.12 -17.76
N LEU A 92 13.26 -1.66 -16.57
CA LEU A 92 13.88 -0.99 -15.42
C LEU A 92 15.41 -0.87 -15.52
N LYS A 93 16.03 -1.71 -16.38
CA LYS A 93 17.48 -1.82 -16.52
C LYS A 93 18.13 -0.50 -16.94
N GLY A 94 17.49 0.28 -17.84
CA GLY A 94 18.05 1.52 -18.37
C GLY A 94 18.36 2.58 -17.31
N LYS A 95 17.65 2.53 -16.17
CA LYS A 95 17.84 3.41 -15.02
C LYS A 95 18.45 2.70 -13.80
N SER A 96 18.84 1.43 -13.93
CA SER A 96 19.34 0.61 -12.81
C SER A 96 18.38 0.59 -11.61
N ILE A 97 17.05 0.54 -11.88
CA ILE A 97 16.03 0.51 -10.84
C ILE A 97 16.01 -0.87 -10.20
N ALA A 98 16.01 -0.92 -8.87
CA ALA A 98 15.91 -2.15 -8.12
C ALA A 98 14.44 -2.62 -8.01
N TRP A 99 14.22 -3.90 -8.27
CA TRP A 99 12.93 -4.55 -8.07
C TRP A 99 13.00 -5.47 -6.86
N HIS A 100 12.13 -5.25 -5.88
CA HIS A 100 12.05 -6.03 -4.66
C HIS A 100 10.69 -6.75 -4.61
N TRP A 101 10.73 -8.06 -4.50
CA TRP A 101 9.56 -8.83 -4.12
C TRP A 101 9.41 -8.80 -2.61
N GLU A 102 8.23 -8.48 -2.12
CA GLU A 102 7.90 -8.58 -0.71
C GLU A 102 6.83 -9.63 -0.49
N LEU A 103 7.19 -10.69 0.19
CA LEU A 103 6.29 -11.74 0.63
C LEU A 103 6.34 -11.81 2.16
N MET A 104 5.26 -11.38 2.82
CA MET A 104 5.16 -11.33 4.28
C MET A 104 5.45 -12.68 4.97
N PHE A 105 5.31 -13.79 4.27
CA PHE A 105 5.56 -15.13 4.78
C PHE A 105 7.00 -15.61 4.58
N THR A 106 7.88 -14.84 3.97
CA THR A 106 9.27 -15.29 3.69
C THR A 106 9.99 -15.71 4.96
N ARG A 107 9.94 -14.90 6.01
CA ARG A 107 10.60 -15.20 7.28
C ARG A 107 10.16 -16.53 7.88
N PRO A 108 8.87 -16.79 8.14
CA PRO A 108 8.43 -18.07 8.71
C PRO A 108 8.60 -19.25 7.74
N LEU A 109 8.37 -19.07 6.43
CA LEU A 109 8.52 -20.13 5.44
C LEU A 109 9.97 -20.59 5.27
N ARG A 110 10.92 -19.67 5.39
CA ARG A 110 12.36 -19.95 5.24
C ARG A 110 13.08 -20.10 6.57
N GLN A 111 12.38 -19.94 7.69
CA GLN A 111 12.94 -19.99 9.04
C GLN A 111 14.22 -19.15 9.16
N THR A 112 14.13 -17.90 8.68
CA THR A 112 15.26 -16.99 8.69
C THR A 112 15.69 -16.64 10.12
N PRO A 113 16.98 -16.33 10.37
CA PRO A 113 17.46 -16.00 11.73
C PRO A 113 16.75 -14.80 12.35
N ASP A 114 16.17 -13.93 11.53
CA ASP A 114 15.46 -12.71 11.91
C ASP A 114 13.93 -12.85 11.96
N MET A 115 13.39 -14.07 12.12
CA MET A 115 11.92 -14.31 12.19
C MET A 115 11.22 -13.43 13.21
N ILE A 116 11.90 -13.09 14.32
CA ILE A 116 11.36 -12.25 15.40
C ILE A 116 11.00 -10.83 14.91
N GLU A 117 11.63 -10.34 13.86
CA GLU A 117 11.39 -8.99 13.33
C GLU A 117 9.93 -8.75 12.92
N GLN A 118 9.23 -9.76 12.44
CA GLN A 118 7.81 -9.65 12.10
C GLN A 118 6.96 -9.37 13.36
N HIS A 119 7.25 -10.03 14.45
CA HIS A 119 6.59 -9.78 15.74
C HIS A 119 6.91 -8.37 16.26
N GLN A 120 8.16 -7.96 16.21
CA GLN A 120 8.59 -6.63 16.64
C GLN A 120 7.94 -5.52 15.81
N LEU A 121 7.87 -5.71 14.49
CA LEU A 121 7.17 -4.78 13.59
C LEU A 121 5.69 -4.64 13.96
N LEU A 122 4.99 -5.75 14.19
CA LEU A 122 3.57 -5.73 14.55
C LEU A 122 3.34 -5.07 15.93
N ASN A 123 4.21 -5.29 16.89
CA ASN A 123 4.16 -4.59 18.18
C ASN A 123 4.38 -3.08 18.01
N THR A 124 5.35 -2.68 17.20
CA THR A 124 5.58 -1.27 16.89
C THR A 124 4.33 -0.62 16.27
N VAL A 125 3.66 -1.31 15.37
CA VAL A 125 2.40 -0.83 14.77
C VAL A 125 1.30 -0.71 15.82
N ALA A 126 1.16 -1.70 16.71
CA ALA A 126 0.19 -1.65 17.80
C ALA A 126 0.45 -0.45 18.73
N ASP A 127 1.70 -0.24 19.13
CA ASP A 127 2.10 0.90 19.96
C ASP A 127 1.77 2.24 19.29
N LEU A 128 1.99 2.36 17.98
CA LEU A 128 1.63 3.58 17.22
C LEU A 128 0.12 3.83 17.19
N VAL A 129 -0.70 2.78 17.13
CA VAL A 129 -2.16 2.89 17.22
C VAL A 129 -2.56 3.32 18.64
N ASP A 130 -2.03 2.69 19.66
CA ASP A 130 -2.36 2.98 21.08
C ASP A 130 -1.95 4.41 21.48
N GLN A 131 -0.86 4.92 20.90
CA GLN A 131 -0.42 6.32 21.06
C GLN A 131 -1.22 7.31 20.23
N GLY A 132 -2.17 6.86 19.39
CA GLY A 132 -2.94 7.71 18.48
C GLY A 132 -2.12 8.32 17.32
N ARG A 133 -0.90 7.84 17.09
CA ARG A 133 -0.01 8.31 16.02
C ARG A 133 -0.43 7.80 14.65
N ILE A 134 -1.04 6.63 14.58
CA ILE A 134 -1.73 6.14 13.39
C ILE A 134 -3.17 5.78 13.70
N ARG A 135 -4.06 6.00 12.75
CA ARG A 135 -5.48 5.67 12.88
C ARG A 135 -5.75 4.29 12.30
N THR A 136 -6.73 3.60 12.88
CA THR A 136 -7.28 2.39 12.29
C THR A 136 -7.82 2.65 10.89
N THR A 137 -7.64 1.71 10.00
CA THR A 137 -8.24 1.75 8.66
C THR A 137 -9.60 1.04 8.59
N ALA A 138 -10.12 0.54 9.71
CA ALA A 138 -11.46 -0.02 9.79
C ALA A 138 -12.50 1.11 9.64
N THR A 139 -13.33 1.02 8.61
CA THR A 139 -14.40 1.98 8.29
C THR A 139 -15.78 1.39 8.46
N THR A 140 -15.89 0.07 8.34
CA THR A 140 -17.13 -0.67 8.49
C THR A 140 -16.92 -1.77 9.52
N THR A 141 -17.83 -1.84 10.48
CA THR A 141 -17.80 -2.87 11.53
C THR A 141 -19.16 -3.55 11.60
N LEU A 142 -19.17 -4.86 11.40
CA LEU A 142 -20.35 -5.70 11.47
C LEU A 142 -20.34 -6.54 12.74
N ALA A 143 -21.51 -6.84 13.28
CA ALA A 143 -21.68 -7.66 14.49
C ALA A 143 -23.09 -8.30 14.48
N PRO A 144 -23.26 -9.45 15.13
CA PRO A 144 -22.24 -10.36 15.66
C PRO A 144 -21.56 -11.17 14.57
N ILE A 145 -20.51 -11.93 14.88
CA ILE A 145 -19.93 -12.91 13.95
C ILE A 145 -20.97 -14.01 13.73
N SER A 146 -21.53 -14.06 12.52
CA SER A 146 -22.54 -15.05 12.11
C SER A 146 -22.38 -15.37 10.62
N PRO A 147 -22.96 -16.47 10.10
CA PRO A 147 -22.95 -16.74 8.66
C PRO A 147 -23.55 -15.60 7.82
N THR A 148 -24.51 -14.87 8.36
CA THR A 148 -25.17 -13.75 7.67
C THR A 148 -24.24 -12.54 7.57
N THR A 149 -23.64 -12.12 8.69
CA THR A 149 -22.73 -10.97 8.71
C THR A 149 -21.42 -11.24 7.98
N LEU A 150 -20.93 -12.50 7.97
CA LEU A 150 -19.78 -12.89 7.17
C LEU A 150 -20.10 -12.80 5.67
N ARG A 151 -21.28 -13.23 5.23
CA ARG A 151 -21.70 -13.09 3.83
C ARG A 151 -21.78 -11.62 3.43
N GLU A 152 -22.38 -10.78 4.26
CA GLU A 152 -22.44 -9.33 4.05
C GLU A 152 -21.05 -8.72 3.94
N ALA A 153 -20.12 -9.09 4.82
CA ALA A 153 -18.74 -8.63 4.77
C ALA A 153 -18.04 -9.02 3.45
N HIS A 154 -18.25 -10.26 2.99
CA HIS A 154 -17.74 -10.71 1.69
C HIS A 154 -18.31 -9.89 0.54
N GLU A 155 -19.62 -9.70 0.49
CA GLU A 155 -20.30 -8.90 -0.55
C GLU A 155 -19.75 -7.46 -0.60
N LEU A 156 -19.54 -6.83 0.56
CA LEU A 156 -18.94 -5.50 0.66
C LEU A 156 -17.54 -5.44 0.08
N VAL A 157 -16.69 -6.43 0.37
CA VAL A 157 -15.30 -6.47 -0.12
C VAL A 157 -15.24 -6.83 -1.60
N GLU A 158 -16.03 -7.81 -2.04
CA GLU A 158 -16.04 -8.30 -3.43
C GLU A 158 -16.54 -7.25 -4.43
N ASN A 159 -17.39 -6.32 -4.02
CA ASN A 159 -17.85 -5.25 -4.91
C ASN A 159 -16.75 -4.23 -5.27
N GLY A 160 -15.58 -4.28 -4.61
CA GLY A 160 -14.41 -3.45 -4.89
C GLY A 160 -14.57 -1.95 -4.61
N ARG A 161 -15.66 -1.55 -3.95
CA ARG A 161 -15.96 -0.13 -3.67
C ARG A 161 -15.64 0.29 -2.25
N THR A 162 -15.33 -0.66 -1.37
CA THR A 162 -15.04 -0.38 0.04
C THR A 162 -13.81 0.50 0.19
N VAL A 163 -13.97 1.59 0.91
CA VAL A 163 -12.85 2.44 1.36
C VAL A 163 -12.47 2.00 2.77
N GLY A 164 -11.18 1.73 2.99
CA GLY A 164 -10.70 1.19 4.27
C GLY A 164 -10.90 -0.32 4.41
N LYS A 165 -11.18 -0.77 5.64
CA LYS A 165 -11.32 -2.20 5.98
C LYS A 165 -12.69 -2.49 6.59
N VAL A 166 -13.25 -3.65 6.24
CA VAL A 166 -14.42 -4.23 6.89
C VAL A 166 -13.95 -5.17 8.00
N THR A 167 -14.48 -4.98 9.19
CA THR A 167 -14.23 -5.86 10.35
C THR A 167 -15.53 -6.50 10.82
N VAL A 168 -15.45 -7.70 11.33
CA VAL A 168 -16.58 -8.40 11.96
C VAL A 168 -16.16 -8.79 13.38
N HIS A 169 -16.97 -8.46 14.37
CA HIS A 169 -16.59 -8.69 15.78
C HIS A 169 -17.78 -9.16 16.63
N ARG A 170 -17.45 -9.65 17.82
CA ARG A 170 -18.32 -10.25 18.82
C ARG A 170 -18.97 -11.54 18.34
N TRP A 171 -18.91 -12.55 19.19
CA TRP A 171 -19.75 -13.75 19.13
C TRP A 171 -21.06 -13.46 19.86
N GLU A 172 -22.17 -14.15 19.47
CA GLU A 172 -23.42 -14.17 20.23
C GLU A 172 -23.19 -14.85 21.59
#